data_8e7a275a50d025241a1252e0bbe31239
#
_entry.id   8e7a275a50d025241a1252e0bbe31239
#
_cell.length_a   1.000
_cell.length_b   1.000
_cell.length_c   1.000
_cell.angle_alpha   90.00
_cell.angle_beta   90.00
_cell.angle_gamma   90.00
#
_symmetry.space_group_name_H-M   'P 1'
#
loop_
_entity.id
_entity.type
_entity.pdbx_description
1 polymer ?
#
loop_
_entity_poly.entity_id
_entity_poly.type
_entity_poly.pdbx_seq_one_letter_code
_entity_poly.pdbx_strand_id
1 'polypeptide(L)'
;MAEGARVETSRRKRGRWVAAPLTAVVLAGMAAYSLASIRPGGASDAYFRQVSQAIDALPMQIEGYIGRDRPPLPAAIEMLRPNRLVQREYADPVTGESFSVLIVHCGDVRDMMGHYPPICYPSNGWEMDGTEAEEIVRTEGSPIPITRYRVSRGDESMRLSKVIANTFVVPRADSPLGRDDRALDSVTRTRWSSGLGAAQVQIITDSSMDAATRERIERSVADRLAGLIRAVANSEGVPEQGEGP
;
A
#
# COMPACT_ATOMS: atom_id res chain seq x y z
N MET A 1 -5.21 71.46 -43.28
CA MET A 1 -3.94 70.97 -42.74
C MET A 1 -4.27 70.10 -41.51
N ALA A 2 -4.18 68.79 -41.63
CA ALA A 2 -4.15 67.87 -40.51
C ALA A 2 -3.53 66.55 -41.01
N GLU A 3 -2.33 66.34 -40.62
CA GLU A 3 -1.47 65.22 -40.95
C GLU A 3 -1.81 64.03 -40.09
N GLY A 4 -2.28 62.96 -40.72
CA GLY A 4 -2.66 61.70 -40.01
C GLY A 4 -1.45 60.81 -39.70
N ALA A 5 -1.20 60.56 -38.46
CA ALA A 5 -0.19 59.65 -38.02
C ALA A 5 -0.61 58.17 -38.30
N ARG A 6 0.16 57.47 -39.14
CA ARG A 6 0.09 56.01 -39.32
C ARG A 6 0.76 55.35 -38.15
N VAL A 7 0.00 54.61 -37.36
CA VAL A 7 0.54 53.71 -36.34
C VAL A 7 0.88 52.37 -37.00
N GLU A 8 2.15 52.03 -36.92
CA GLU A 8 2.78 50.83 -37.46
C GLU A 8 2.44 49.60 -36.58
N THR A 9 1.56 48.74 -37.08
CA THR A 9 1.21 47.45 -36.45
C THR A 9 1.97 46.30 -37.13
N SER A 10 3.30 46.22 -36.93
CA SER A 10 4.12 45.18 -37.57
C SER A 10 5.13 44.52 -36.62
N ARG A 11 4.71 44.01 -35.49
CA ARG A 11 5.67 43.25 -34.63
C ARG A 11 5.15 41.99 -33.93
N ARG A 12 3.95 41.48 -34.27
CA ARG A 12 3.37 40.32 -33.54
C ARG A 12 3.29 39.00 -34.30
N LYS A 13 3.83 38.84 -35.49
CA LYS A 13 3.68 37.62 -36.30
C LYS A 13 4.88 36.63 -36.24
N ARG A 14 6.05 37.01 -35.76
CA ARG A 14 7.24 36.13 -35.79
C ARG A 14 7.31 35.14 -34.61
N GLY A 15 6.67 35.41 -33.46
CA GLY A 15 6.72 34.51 -32.28
C GLY A 15 5.83 33.27 -32.37
N ARG A 16 4.76 33.31 -33.17
CA ARG A 16 3.80 32.18 -33.25
C ARG A 16 4.30 30.99 -34.04
N TRP A 17 5.22 31.16 -34.97
CA TRP A 17 5.71 30.09 -35.84
C TRP A 17 6.80 29.23 -35.17
N VAL A 18 7.49 29.73 -34.16
CA VAL A 18 8.52 28.99 -33.42
C VAL A 18 7.93 28.25 -32.23
N ALA A 19 6.86 28.76 -31.63
CA ALA A 19 6.22 28.14 -30.47
C ALA A 19 5.57 26.79 -30.81
N ALA A 20 4.89 26.67 -31.95
CA ALA A 20 4.22 25.44 -32.35
C ALA A 20 5.17 24.24 -32.54
N PRO A 21 6.30 24.35 -33.25
CA PRO A 21 7.24 23.23 -33.37
C PRO A 21 7.94 22.90 -32.02
N LEU A 22 8.22 23.91 -31.20
CA LEU A 22 8.80 23.67 -29.87
C LEU A 22 7.83 22.89 -28.97
N THR A 23 6.54 23.26 -28.95
CA THR A 23 5.52 22.55 -28.21
C THR A 23 5.35 21.11 -28.70
N ALA A 24 5.39 20.89 -30.02
CA ALA A 24 5.31 19.55 -30.62
C ALA A 24 6.51 18.69 -30.22
N VAL A 25 7.72 19.23 -30.20
CA VAL A 25 8.93 18.53 -29.76
C VAL A 25 8.85 18.17 -28.27
N VAL A 26 8.40 19.08 -27.41
CA VAL A 26 8.20 18.82 -25.97
C VAL A 26 7.15 17.75 -25.75
N LEU A 27 6.01 17.83 -26.43
CA LEU A 27 4.96 16.79 -26.31
C LEU A 27 5.41 15.45 -26.84
N ALA A 28 6.13 15.41 -27.97
CA ALA A 28 6.72 14.18 -28.49
C ALA A 28 7.77 13.60 -27.56
N GLY A 29 8.62 14.44 -26.95
CA GLY A 29 9.58 14.04 -25.92
C GLY A 29 8.89 13.49 -24.67
N MET A 30 7.83 14.14 -24.20
CA MET A 30 7.04 13.63 -23.07
C MET A 30 6.33 12.32 -23.40
N ALA A 31 5.76 12.19 -24.61
CA ALA A 31 5.14 10.94 -25.07
C ALA A 31 6.17 9.81 -25.19
N ALA A 32 7.32 10.08 -25.81
CA ALA A 32 8.42 9.11 -25.91
C ALA A 32 8.96 8.70 -24.53
N TYR A 33 9.12 9.66 -23.62
CA TYR A 33 9.47 9.39 -22.22
C TYR A 33 8.41 8.56 -21.50
N SER A 34 7.13 8.85 -21.71
CA SER A 34 6.03 8.05 -21.14
C SER A 34 6.00 6.64 -21.69
N LEU A 35 6.20 6.45 -23.00
CA LEU A 35 6.28 5.14 -23.66
C LEU A 35 7.52 4.35 -23.20
N ALA A 36 8.68 4.99 -23.11
CA ALA A 36 9.91 4.37 -22.59
C ALA A 36 9.79 4.02 -21.10
N SER A 37 8.84 4.61 -20.39
CA SER A 37 8.54 4.36 -18.98
C SER A 37 7.55 3.22 -18.77
N ILE A 38 6.95 2.68 -19.83
CA ILE A 38 6.15 1.46 -19.78
C ILE A 38 7.14 0.31 -19.52
N ARG A 39 6.93 -0.40 -18.41
CA ARG A 39 7.82 -1.49 -18.00
C ARG A 39 7.84 -2.57 -19.08
N PRO A 40 9.02 -3.12 -19.44
CA PRO A 40 9.06 -4.38 -20.17
C PRO A 40 8.39 -5.45 -19.30
N GLY A 41 7.28 -6.01 -19.76
CA GLY A 41 6.67 -7.16 -19.09
C GLY A 41 7.67 -8.32 -18.99
N GLY A 42 7.67 -9.01 -17.87
CA GLY A 42 8.51 -10.19 -17.65
C GLY A 42 9.02 -10.28 -16.21
N ALA A 43 10.07 -9.57 -15.84
CA ALA A 43 10.66 -9.66 -14.50
C ALA A 43 9.75 -9.04 -13.42
N SER A 44 9.12 -7.89 -13.71
CA SER A 44 8.12 -7.29 -12.82
C SER A 44 6.88 -8.16 -12.67
N ASP A 45 6.41 -8.80 -13.77
CA ASP A 45 5.26 -9.70 -13.71
C ASP A 45 5.56 -10.95 -12.87
N ALA A 46 6.79 -11.47 -12.93
CA ALA A 46 7.22 -12.58 -12.10
C ALA A 46 7.22 -12.21 -10.62
N TYR A 47 7.75 -11.02 -10.29
CA TYR A 47 7.73 -10.47 -8.94
C TYR A 47 6.29 -10.31 -8.42
N PHE A 48 5.41 -9.67 -9.18
CA PHE A 48 4.01 -9.47 -8.77
C PHE A 48 3.26 -10.79 -8.59
N ARG A 49 3.52 -11.79 -9.45
CA ARG A 49 2.96 -13.13 -9.25
C ARG A 49 3.49 -13.79 -7.98
N GLN A 50 4.78 -13.69 -7.69
CA GLN A 50 5.40 -14.24 -6.48
C GLN A 50 4.81 -13.62 -5.21
N VAL A 51 4.64 -12.30 -5.19
CA VAL A 51 3.99 -11.58 -4.07
C VAL A 51 2.54 -12.03 -3.93
N SER A 52 1.78 -12.13 -5.03
CA SER A 52 0.40 -12.60 -5.00
C SER A 52 0.29 -14.03 -4.43
N GLN A 53 1.15 -14.94 -4.86
CA GLN A 53 1.21 -16.31 -4.34
C GLN A 53 1.54 -16.34 -2.84
N ALA A 54 2.45 -15.49 -2.39
CA ALA A 54 2.79 -15.38 -0.98
C ALA A 54 1.62 -14.87 -0.12
N ILE A 55 0.80 -13.96 -0.65
CA ILE A 55 -0.43 -13.48 0.00
C ILE A 55 -1.49 -14.60 0.04
N ASP A 56 -1.66 -15.32 -1.07
CA ASP A 56 -2.63 -16.41 -1.17
C ASP A 56 -2.28 -17.62 -0.30
N ALA A 57 -1.00 -17.74 0.09
CA ALA A 57 -0.52 -18.76 1.01
C ALA A 57 -0.97 -18.56 2.47
N LEU A 58 -1.63 -17.43 2.81
CA LEU A 58 -2.24 -17.25 4.13
C LEU A 58 -3.22 -18.40 4.39
N PRO A 59 -3.04 -19.22 5.46
CA PRO A 59 -3.84 -20.42 5.64
C PRO A 59 -5.30 -20.14 6.00
N MET A 60 -6.19 -21.05 5.62
CA MET A 60 -7.61 -20.99 5.98
C MET A 60 -7.87 -21.40 7.44
N GLN A 61 -6.85 -21.82 8.17
CA GLN A 61 -6.96 -22.16 9.60
C GLN A 61 -5.76 -21.64 10.37
N ILE A 62 -6.00 -20.91 11.45
CA ILE A 62 -4.99 -20.36 12.37
C ILE A 62 -5.46 -20.59 13.79
N GLU A 63 -4.67 -21.24 14.64
CA GLU A 63 -4.94 -21.44 16.08
C GLU A 63 -6.33 -22.03 16.39
N GLY A 64 -6.87 -22.86 15.51
CA GLY A 64 -8.24 -23.41 15.66
C GLY A 64 -9.33 -22.56 15.04
N TYR A 65 -9.06 -21.30 14.72
CA TYR A 65 -10.01 -20.43 14.00
C TYR A 65 -10.08 -20.82 12.53
N ILE A 66 -11.31 -20.84 11.98
CA ILE A 66 -11.58 -21.18 10.58
C ILE A 66 -11.76 -19.89 9.79
N GLY A 67 -10.96 -19.73 8.72
CA GLY A 67 -10.94 -18.57 7.86
C GLY A 67 -12.03 -18.61 6.79
N ARG A 68 -12.57 -17.44 6.49
CA ARG A 68 -13.48 -17.20 5.36
C ARG A 68 -13.09 -15.91 4.66
N ASP A 69 -12.86 -15.99 3.35
CA ASP A 69 -12.58 -14.78 2.57
C ASP A 69 -13.81 -13.88 2.48
N ARG A 70 -13.58 -12.59 2.68
CA ARG A 70 -14.56 -11.54 2.47
C ARG A 70 -14.26 -10.81 1.17
N PRO A 71 -15.26 -10.57 0.32
CA PRO A 71 -15.04 -9.78 -0.87
C PRO A 71 -14.61 -8.36 -0.48
N PRO A 72 -13.54 -7.83 -1.10
CA PRO A 72 -13.12 -6.46 -0.84
C PRO A 72 -14.18 -5.48 -1.32
N LEU A 73 -14.23 -4.31 -0.68
CA LEU A 73 -15.09 -3.22 -1.11
C LEU A 73 -14.65 -2.72 -2.49
N PRO A 74 -15.59 -2.49 -3.45
CA PRO A 74 -15.25 -1.96 -4.77
C PRO A 74 -14.43 -0.66 -4.71
N ALA A 75 -14.78 0.25 -3.81
CA ALA A 75 -14.04 1.49 -3.59
C ALA A 75 -12.57 1.25 -3.17
N ALA A 76 -12.29 0.22 -2.37
CA ALA A 76 -10.91 -0.12 -1.99
C ALA A 76 -10.10 -0.63 -3.20
N ILE A 77 -10.73 -1.40 -4.09
CA ILE A 77 -10.08 -1.86 -5.33
C ILE A 77 -9.77 -0.67 -6.25
N GLU A 78 -10.71 0.25 -6.41
CA GLU A 78 -10.54 1.42 -7.27
C GLU A 78 -9.45 2.37 -6.75
N MET A 79 -9.42 2.63 -5.44
CA MET A 79 -8.46 3.53 -4.82
C MET A 79 -7.05 2.94 -4.73
N LEU A 80 -6.94 1.69 -4.28
CA LEU A 80 -5.65 1.05 -4.01
C LEU A 80 -5.03 0.40 -5.24
N ARG A 81 -5.81 0.15 -6.30
CA ARG A 81 -5.37 -0.56 -7.51
C ARG A 81 -4.46 -1.75 -7.17
N PRO A 82 -4.91 -2.68 -6.31
CA PRO A 82 -4.03 -3.65 -5.71
C PRO A 82 -3.55 -4.68 -6.74
N ASN A 83 -2.29 -5.07 -6.65
CA ASN A 83 -1.78 -6.27 -7.30
C ASN A 83 -2.49 -7.51 -6.70
N ARG A 84 -2.60 -7.56 -5.37
CA ARG A 84 -3.36 -8.59 -4.65
C ARG A 84 -3.93 -8.00 -3.36
N LEU A 85 -5.17 -8.37 -3.04
CA LEU A 85 -5.83 -8.06 -1.77
C LEU A 85 -6.54 -9.31 -1.25
N VAL A 86 -6.28 -9.66 0.00
CA VAL A 86 -6.98 -10.70 0.75
C VAL A 86 -7.52 -10.08 2.03
N GLN A 87 -8.82 -10.20 2.24
CA GLN A 87 -9.47 -9.92 3.51
C GLN A 87 -10.08 -11.21 4.01
N ARG A 88 -9.55 -11.76 5.10
CA ARG A 88 -9.99 -13.04 5.67
C ARG A 88 -10.44 -12.85 7.11
N GLU A 89 -11.65 -13.27 7.37
CA GLU A 89 -12.21 -13.33 8.73
C GLU A 89 -12.06 -14.75 9.26
N TYR A 90 -11.52 -14.86 10.45
CA TYR A 90 -11.34 -16.12 11.16
C TYR A 90 -12.28 -16.16 12.35
N ALA A 91 -12.98 -17.26 12.52
CA ALA A 91 -13.89 -17.47 13.64
C ALA A 91 -13.62 -18.81 14.32
N ASP A 92 -13.63 -18.80 15.63
CA ASP A 92 -13.66 -20.03 16.43
C ASP A 92 -15.05 -20.65 16.34
N PRO A 93 -15.17 -21.90 15.85
CA PRO A 93 -16.48 -22.55 15.63
C PRO A 93 -17.21 -22.90 16.95
N VAL A 94 -16.53 -22.85 18.10
CA VAL A 94 -17.09 -23.19 19.41
C VAL A 94 -17.52 -21.93 20.16
N THR A 95 -16.64 -20.95 20.24
CA THR A 95 -16.87 -19.72 21.03
C THR A 95 -17.52 -18.60 20.22
N GLY A 96 -17.36 -18.62 18.88
CA GLY A 96 -17.76 -17.53 18.00
C GLY A 96 -16.81 -16.32 18.07
N GLU A 97 -15.74 -16.36 18.87
CA GLU A 97 -14.73 -15.34 18.89
C GLU A 97 -14.07 -15.22 17.51
N SER A 98 -13.73 -14.00 17.08
CA SER A 98 -13.25 -13.78 15.72
C SER A 98 -12.19 -12.71 15.64
N PHE A 99 -11.37 -12.82 14.59
CA PHE A 99 -10.44 -11.78 14.17
C PHE A 99 -10.38 -11.72 12.63
N SER A 100 -9.81 -10.65 12.10
CA SER A 100 -9.64 -10.52 10.66
C SER A 100 -8.19 -10.22 10.31
N VAL A 101 -7.75 -10.72 9.16
CA VAL A 101 -6.48 -10.35 8.54
C VAL A 101 -6.76 -9.69 7.20
N LEU A 102 -6.25 -8.49 7.02
CA LEU A 102 -6.22 -7.79 5.74
C LEU A 102 -4.77 -7.74 5.26
N ILE A 103 -4.53 -8.24 4.05
CA ILE A 103 -3.24 -8.08 3.36
C ILE A 103 -3.54 -7.46 2.01
N VAL A 104 -2.91 -6.33 1.72
CA VAL A 104 -3.00 -5.67 0.42
C VAL A 104 -1.60 -5.36 -0.09
N HIS A 105 -1.33 -5.68 -1.35
CA HIS A 105 -0.13 -5.26 -2.07
C HIS A 105 -0.54 -4.41 -3.26
N CYS A 106 -0.12 -3.16 -3.28
CA CYS A 106 -0.31 -2.24 -4.42
C CYS A 106 0.86 -2.40 -5.40
N GLY A 107 0.59 -2.26 -6.69
CA GLY A 107 1.62 -2.31 -7.73
C GLY A 107 2.49 -1.04 -7.81
N ASP A 108 2.07 0.02 -7.12
CA ASP A 108 2.83 1.26 -6.92
C ASP A 108 2.66 1.69 -5.47
N VAL A 109 3.76 2.02 -4.80
CA VAL A 109 3.73 2.47 -3.39
C VAL A 109 2.84 3.69 -3.20
N ARG A 110 2.78 4.57 -4.21
CA ARG A 110 1.96 5.80 -4.16
C ARG A 110 0.47 5.52 -4.05
N ASP A 111 0.00 4.37 -4.54
CA ASP A 111 -1.40 3.97 -4.41
C ASP A 111 -1.77 3.58 -2.96
N MET A 112 -0.77 3.28 -2.12
CA MET A 112 -0.97 2.98 -0.69
C MET A 112 -0.85 4.23 0.19
N MET A 113 -0.21 5.30 -0.31
CA MET A 113 -0.05 6.54 0.46
C MET A 113 -1.42 7.16 0.76
N GLY A 114 -1.65 7.48 2.03
CA GLY A 114 -2.95 8.00 2.49
C GLY A 114 -4.02 6.92 2.72
N HIS A 115 -3.70 5.62 2.53
CA HIS A 115 -4.64 4.51 2.71
C HIS A 115 -4.21 3.58 3.86
N TYR A 116 -4.07 4.11 5.06
CA TYR A 116 -3.70 3.38 6.27
C TYR A 116 -4.60 3.77 7.46
N PRO A 117 -4.60 3.03 8.58
CA PRO A 117 -5.62 3.15 9.62
C PRO A 117 -5.98 4.56 10.06
N PRO A 118 -5.04 5.48 10.38
CA PRO A 118 -5.35 6.85 10.79
C PRO A 118 -6.17 7.68 9.80
N ILE A 119 -6.19 7.29 8.54
CA ILE A 119 -6.97 7.99 7.49
C ILE A 119 -8.23 7.20 7.15
N CYS A 120 -8.09 5.88 6.90
CA CYS A 120 -9.20 5.07 6.42
C CYS A 120 -10.28 4.84 7.49
N TYR A 121 -9.90 4.64 8.75
CA TYR A 121 -10.90 4.38 9.79
C TYR A 121 -11.76 5.61 10.10
N PRO A 122 -11.18 6.81 10.35
CA PRO A 122 -11.99 8.03 10.53
C PRO A 122 -12.88 8.34 9.33
N SER A 123 -12.40 8.16 8.11
CA SER A 123 -13.20 8.36 6.88
C SER A 123 -14.40 7.43 6.78
N ASN A 124 -14.41 6.33 7.54
CA ASN A 124 -15.50 5.36 7.64
C ASN A 124 -16.27 5.45 8.96
N GLY A 125 -16.18 6.57 9.68
CA GLY A 125 -16.95 6.86 10.89
C GLY A 125 -16.44 6.17 12.16
N TRP A 126 -15.16 5.77 12.19
CA TRP A 126 -14.49 5.30 13.40
C TRP A 126 -13.75 6.44 14.09
N GLU A 127 -13.75 6.45 15.41
CA GLU A 127 -12.95 7.33 16.24
C GLU A 127 -11.62 6.65 16.57
N MET A 128 -10.54 7.43 16.63
CA MET A 128 -9.21 6.96 17.03
C MET A 128 -9.05 7.11 18.53
N ASP A 129 -9.10 6.02 19.29
CA ASP A 129 -9.01 6.04 20.75
C ASP A 129 -7.57 5.95 21.27
N GLY A 130 -6.64 5.48 20.46
CA GLY A 130 -5.23 5.35 20.85
C GLY A 130 -4.32 4.84 19.75
N THR A 131 -3.02 5.14 19.91
CA THR A 131 -1.97 4.70 18.97
C THR A 131 -0.71 4.37 19.75
N GLU A 132 -0.16 3.18 19.58
CA GLU A 132 1.04 2.73 20.26
C GLU A 132 1.99 2.04 19.26
N ALA A 133 3.29 2.31 19.40
CA ALA A 133 4.33 1.62 18.64
C ALA A 133 4.77 0.37 19.41
N GLU A 134 4.67 -0.78 18.80
CA GLU A 134 4.95 -2.09 19.41
C GLU A 134 5.69 -3.01 18.43
N GLU A 135 5.94 -4.23 18.86
CA GLU A 135 6.50 -5.31 18.05
C GLU A 135 5.77 -6.63 18.34
N ILE A 136 5.52 -7.40 17.28
CA ILE A 136 5.04 -8.78 17.41
C ILE A 136 6.27 -9.69 17.41
N VAL A 137 6.49 -10.37 18.53
CA VAL A 137 7.54 -11.40 18.65
C VAL A 137 7.11 -12.63 17.87
N ARG A 138 7.95 -13.06 16.92
CA ARG A 138 7.76 -14.27 16.12
C ARG A 138 8.42 -15.48 16.78
N THR A 139 7.96 -16.67 16.42
CA THR A 139 8.60 -17.91 16.83
C THR A 139 9.98 -18.04 16.18
N GLU A 140 10.09 -17.66 14.92
CA GLU A 140 11.35 -17.63 14.18
C GLU A 140 11.50 -16.31 13.41
N GLY A 141 12.73 -15.79 13.38
CA GLY A 141 13.08 -14.55 12.68
C GLY A 141 12.93 -13.30 13.54
N SER A 142 13.18 -12.15 12.93
CA SER A 142 13.12 -10.87 13.62
C SER A 142 11.68 -10.50 13.99
N PRO A 143 11.46 -9.78 15.09
CA PRO A 143 10.16 -9.21 15.42
C PRO A 143 9.60 -8.34 14.29
N ILE A 144 8.29 -8.28 14.18
CA ILE A 144 7.61 -7.40 13.22
C ILE A 144 7.24 -6.10 13.92
N PRO A 145 7.80 -4.95 13.51
CA PRO A 145 7.40 -3.66 14.02
C PRO A 145 5.97 -3.34 13.57
N ILE A 146 5.12 -2.97 14.51
CA ILE A 146 3.73 -2.61 14.25
C ILE A 146 3.39 -1.25 14.86
N THR A 147 2.35 -0.61 14.33
CA THR A 147 1.59 0.38 15.06
C THR A 147 0.26 -0.25 15.44
N ARG A 148 -0.05 -0.24 16.73
CA ARG A 148 -1.32 -0.69 17.28
C ARG A 148 -2.26 0.50 17.40
N TYR A 149 -3.39 0.42 16.73
CA TYR A 149 -4.46 1.42 16.80
C TYR A 149 -5.63 0.85 17.57
N ARG A 150 -6.21 1.64 18.48
CA ARG A 150 -7.52 1.37 19.05
C ARG A 150 -8.52 2.30 18.40
N VAL A 151 -9.63 1.73 17.94
CA VAL A 151 -10.69 2.48 17.27
C VAL A 151 -12.05 2.05 17.79
N SER A 152 -12.99 2.99 17.82
CA SER A 152 -14.36 2.69 18.20
C SER A 152 -15.36 3.41 17.29
N ARG A 153 -16.58 2.88 17.24
CA ARG A 153 -17.70 3.45 16.49
C ARG A 153 -19.02 3.13 17.17
N GLY A 154 -19.95 4.04 17.09
CA GLY A 154 -21.29 3.94 17.70
C GLY A 154 -21.41 4.79 18.94
N ASP A 155 -22.58 4.77 19.54
CA ASP A 155 -22.91 5.46 20.78
C ASP A 155 -22.66 4.59 22.02
N GLU A 156 -22.93 5.12 23.21
CA GLU A 156 -22.74 4.39 24.48
C GLU A 156 -23.50 3.07 24.57
N SER A 157 -24.63 2.93 23.83
CA SER A 157 -25.49 1.75 23.88
C SER A 157 -25.06 0.64 22.93
N MET A 158 -24.34 0.98 21.86
CA MET A 158 -23.89 0.04 20.81
C MET A 158 -22.47 0.37 20.32
N ARG A 159 -21.53 0.56 21.23
CA ARG A 159 -20.14 0.87 20.89
C ARG A 159 -19.40 -0.38 20.39
N LEU A 160 -18.96 -0.31 19.16
CA LEU A 160 -18.02 -1.30 18.57
C LEU A 160 -16.61 -0.78 18.80
N SER A 161 -15.72 -1.61 19.30
CA SER A 161 -14.33 -1.26 19.52
C SER A 161 -13.40 -2.32 18.95
N LYS A 162 -12.35 -1.89 18.23
CA LYS A 162 -11.39 -2.77 17.57
C LYS A 162 -9.96 -2.39 17.94
N VAL A 163 -9.09 -3.38 17.91
CA VAL A 163 -7.64 -3.24 17.99
C VAL A 163 -7.04 -3.69 16.66
N ILE A 164 -6.18 -2.85 16.08
CA ILE A 164 -5.59 -3.06 14.76
C ILE A 164 -4.09 -3.05 14.91
N ALA A 165 -3.43 -4.19 14.70
CA ALA A 165 -1.98 -4.26 14.53
C ALA A 165 -1.65 -4.07 13.06
N ASN A 166 -0.96 -2.97 12.71
CA ASN A 166 -0.64 -2.60 11.34
C ASN A 166 0.87 -2.59 11.10
N THR A 167 1.30 -3.15 9.98
CA THR A 167 2.68 -3.09 9.51
C THR A 167 2.72 -2.95 7.99
N PHE A 168 3.83 -2.41 7.48
CA PHE A 168 4.12 -2.35 6.05
C PHE A 168 5.29 -3.27 5.71
N VAL A 169 5.24 -3.86 4.53
CA VAL A 169 6.35 -4.61 3.93
C VAL A 169 6.73 -3.88 2.64
N VAL A 170 7.98 -3.44 2.58
CA VAL A 170 8.50 -2.62 1.48
C VAL A 170 9.61 -3.36 0.72
N PRO A 171 9.83 -3.06 -0.58
CA PRO A 171 10.84 -3.73 -1.40
C PRO A 171 12.27 -3.24 -1.06
N ARG A 172 12.72 -3.56 0.15
CA ARG A 172 14.05 -3.27 0.66
C ARG A 172 14.61 -4.51 1.34
N ALA A 173 15.73 -5.02 0.83
CA ALA A 173 16.36 -6.24 1.37
C ALA A 173 16.92 -6.05 2.80
N ASP A 174 17.45 -4.85 3.08
CA ASP A 174 18.08 -4.50 4.36
C ASP A 174 17.07 -4.18 5.48
N SER A 175 15.93 -3.63 5.13
CA SER A 175 14.90 -3.18 6.07
C SER A 175 13.50 -3.27 5.44
N PRO A 176 12.95 -4.49 5.29
CA PRO A 176 11.70 -4.68 4.57
C PRO A 176 10.46 -4.33 5.39
N LEU A 177 10.59 -4.10 6.70
CA LEU A 177 9.46 -3.91 7.60
C LEU A 177 9.41 -2.47 8.14
N GLY A 178 8.19 -1.92 8.23
CA GLY A 178 7.95 -0.62 8.84
C GLY A 178 6.58 -0.54 9.50
N ARG A 179 6.51 0.18 10.61
CA ARG A 179 5.28 0.32 11.41
C ARG A 179 4.35 1.44 10.93
N ASP A 180 4.87 2.40 10.20
CA ASP A 180 4.18 3.62 9.78
C ASP A 180 4.48 3.97 8.31
N ASP A 181 3.89 5.06 7.82
CA ASP A 181 3.99 5.56 6.45
C ASP A 181 5.40 6.01 6.05
N ARG A 182 6.31 6.26 7.00
CA ARG A 182 7.72 6.56 6.71
C ARG A 182 8.40 5.40 5.97
N ALA A 183 7.94 4.17 6.20
CA ALA A 183 8.41 3.02 5.44
C ALA A 183 8.06 3.17 3.95
N LEU A 184 6.87 3.65 3.63
CA LEU A 184 6.44 3.93 2.26
C LEU A 184 7.26 5.08 1.65
N ASP A 185 7.46 6.17 2.39
CA ASP A 185 8.28 7.31 1.95
C ASP A 185 9.71 6.88 1.59
N SER A 186 10.26 5.90 2.32
CA SER A 186 11.62 5.42 2.09
C SER A 186 11.83 4.81 0.70
N VAL A 187 10.77 4.30 0.08
CA VAL A 187 10.80 3.63 -1.23
C VAL A 187 10.15 4.43 -2.36
N THR A 188 9.57 5.59 -2.08
CA THR A 188 9.03 6.49 -3.12
C THR A 188 10.11 7.32 -3.82
N ARG A 189 11.32 7.35 -3.27
CA ARG A 189 12.41 8.23 -3.74
C ARG A 189 12.90 7.90 -5.13
N THR A 190 12.81 6.65 -5.55
CA THR A 190 13.14 6.25 -6.91
C THR A 190 11.91 5.72 -7.62
N ARG A 191 11.81 5.97 -8.93
CA ARG A 191 10.72 5.45 -9.75
C ARG A 191 10.72 3.92 -9.80
N TRP A 192 11.90 3.32 -9.69
CA TRP A 192 12.06 1.88 -9.69
C TRP A 192 11.47 1.26 -8.42
N SER A 193 11.89 1.70 -7.23
CA SER A 193 11.39 1.14 -5.97
C SER A 193 9.90 1.42 -5.76
N SER A 194 9.41 2.62 -6.13
CA SER A 194 7.98 2.92 -6.02
C SER A 194 7.13 1.99 -6.87
N GLY A 195 7.63 1.63 -8.03
CA GLY A 195 6.94 0.79 -8.99
C GLY A 195 6.97 -0.71 -8.71
N LEU A 196 7.63 -1.17 -7.65
CA LEU A 196 7.52 -2.54 -7.14
C LEU A 196 6.37 -2.67 -6.14
N GLY A 197 5.84 -1.54 -5.69
CA GLY A 197 4.75 -1.50 -4.73
C GLY A 197 5.21 -1.77 -3.30
N ALA A 198 4.23 -1.90 -2.42
CA ALA A 198 4.42 -2.28 -1.02
C ALA A 198 3.23 -3.10 -0.56
N ALA A 199 3.40 -3.90 0.48
CA ALA A 199 2.31 -4.57 1.14
C ALA A 199 1.98 -3.89 2.48
N GLN A 200 0.70 -3.86 2.82
CA GLN A 200 0.19 -3.53 4.15
C GLN A 200 -0.46 -4.78 4.74
N VAL A 201 -0.19 -5.03 6.00
CA VAL A 201 -0.83 -6.11 6.77
C VAL A 201 -1.51 -5.50 7.98
N GLN A 202 -2.78 -5.84 8.17
CA GLN A 202 -3.55 -5.49 9.37
C GLN A 202 -4.10 -6.76 10.01
N ILE A 203 -3.89 -6.92 11.32
CA ILE A 203 -4.55 -7.93 12.15
C ILE A 203 -5.56 -7.17 13.01
N ILE A 204 -6.83 -7.50 12.85
CA ILE A 204 -7.93 -6.75 13.44
C ILE A 204 -8.66 -7.65 14.42
N THR A 205 -8.66 -7.32 15.70
CA THR A 205 -9.33 -8.04 16.76
C THR A 205 -10.40 -7.19 17.42
N ASP A 206 -11.33 -7.81 18.12
CA ASP A 206 -12.22 -7.08 19.03
C ASP A 206 -11.43 -6.57 20.24
N SER A 207 -11.79 -5.39 20.76
CA SER A 207 -11.11 -4.84 21.94
C SER A 207 -11.39 -5.66 23.22
N SER A 208 -12.50 -6.39 23.27
CA SER A 208 -12.87 -7.28 24.37
C SER A 208 -12.08 -8.60 24.40
N MET A 209 -11.39 -8.95 23.31
CA MET A 209 -10.50 -10.12 23.28
C MET A 209 -9.40 -9.97 24.33
N ASP A 210 -9.17 -11.01 25.12
CA ASP A 210 -8.12 -10.98 26.12
C ASP A 210 -6.71 -10.82 25.50
N ALA A 211 -5.81 -10.20 26.24
CA ALA A 211 -4.47 -9.84 25.73
C ALA A 211 -3.66 -11.07 25.32
N ALA A 212 -3.71 -12.14 26.08
CA ALA A 212 -2.92 -13.35 25.80
C ALA A 212 -3.41 -14.07 24.53
N THR A 213 -4.73 -14.13 24.32
CA THR A 213 -5.32 -14.67 23.09
C THR A 213 -4.95 -13.80 21.89
N ARG A 214 -5.02 -12.47 22.03
CA ARG A 214 -4.61 -11.53 20.97
C ARG A 214 -3.15 -11.71 20.58
N GLU A 215 -2.24 -11.74 21.56
CA GLU A 215 -0.81 -11.95 21.32
C GLU A 215 -0.51 -13.29 20.64
N ARG A 216 -1.21 -14.36 21.04
CA ARG A 216 -1.06 -15.68 20.42
C ARG A 216 -1.50 -15.65 18.96
N ILE A 217 -2.64 -15.03 18.65
CA ILE A 217 -3.16 -14.86 17.28
C ILE A 217 -2.19 -14.03 16.44
N GLU A 218 -1.76 -12.88 16.95
CA GLU A 218 -0.84 -11.97 16.27
C GLU A 218 0.48 -12.66 15.95
N ARG A 219 1.07 -13.38 16.91
CA ARG A 219 2.27 -14.20 16.70
C ARG A 219 2.06 -15.24 15.62
N SER A 220 0.97 -15.97 15.70
CA SER A 220 0.63 -17.02 14.76
C SER A 220 0.43 -16.51 13.33
N VAL A 221 -0.17 -15.33 13.16
CA VAL A 221 -0.26 -14.64 11.87
C VAL A 221 1.13 -14.18 11.43
N ALA A 222 1.88 -13.52 12.31
CA ALA A 222 3.21 -12.97 12.01
C ALA A 222 4.19 -14.04 11.52
N ASP A 223 4.15 -15.24 12.12
CA ASP A 223 4.99 -16.38 11.70
C ASP A 223 4.70 -16.81 10.24
N ARG A 224 3.47 -16.63 9.80
CA ARG A 224 3.03 -16.97 8.44
C ARG A 224 3.36 -15.89 7.39
N LEU A 225 3.75 -14.69 7.83
CA LEU A 225 4.14 -13.61 6.93
C LEU A 225 5.56 -13.75 6.38
N ALA A 226 6.36 -14.71 6.83
CA ALA A 226 7.75 -14.88 6.40
C ALA A 226 7.89 -15.00 4.87
N GLY A 227 6.97 -15.71 4.21
CA GLY A 227 6.91 -15.84 2.75
C GLY A 227 6.64 -14.50 2.06
N LEU A 228 5.67 -13.73 2.56
CA LEU A 228 5.32 -12.42 2.05
C LEU A 228 6.48 -11.43 2.22
N ILE A 229 7.09 -11.39 3.42
CA ILE A 229 8.23 -10.51 3.69
C ILE A 229 9.37 -10.78 2.71
N ARG A 230 9.73 -12.05 2.50
CA ARG A 230 10.76 -12.42 1.52
C ARG A 230 10.37 -12.07 0.10
N ALA A 231 9.13 -12.33 -0.30
CA ALA A 231 8.65 -12.07 -1.66
C ALA A 231 8.69 -10.57 -1.99
N VAL A 232 8.31 -9.70 -1.05
CA VAL A 232 8.34 -8.25 -1.25
C VAL A 232 9.76 -7.70 -1.15
N ALA A 233 10.58 -8.18 -0.20
CA ALA A 233 11.96 -7.74 -0.02
C ALA A 233 12.87 -8.13 -1.20
N ASN A 234 12.64 -9.30 -1.84
CA ASN A 234 13.47 -9.82 -2.92
C ASN A 234 13.12 -9.17 -4.26
N SER A 235 13.50 -7.91 -4.39
CA SER A 235 13.43 -7.16 -5.65
C SER A 235 14.63 -7.42 -6.58
N GLU A 236 15.62 -8.22 -6.16
CA GLU A 236 16.89 -8.45 -6.87
C GLU A 236 16.76 -9.10 -8.26
N GLY A 237 15.63 -9.77 -8.54
CA GLY A 237 15.35 -10.33 -9.87
C GLY A 237 14.72 -9.33 -10.85
N VAL A 238 14.40 -8.12 -10.43
CA VAL A 238 13.84 -7.08 -11.29
C VAL A 238 14.97 -6.12 -11.69
N PRO A 239 15.36 -6.03 -12.98
CA PRO A 239 16.47 -5.18 -13.40
C PRO A 239 16.21 -3.72 -13.00
N GLU A 240 17.16 -3.13 -12.29
CA GLU A 240 17.22 -1.70 -12.09
C GLU A 240 17.39 -1.07 -13.47
N GLN A 241 16.38 -0.39 -13.98
CA GLN A 241 16.53 0.33 -15.24
C GLN A 241 17.45 1.53 -14.97
N GLY A 242 18.65 1.41 -15.49
CA GLY A 242 19.71 2.38 -15.31
C GLY A 242 19.20 3.80 -15.52
N GLU A 243 19.64 4.68 -14.65
CA GLU A 243 19.68 6.11 -14.93
C GLU A 243 20.42 6.25 -16.26
N GLY A 244 19.67 6.51 -17.33
CA GLY A 244 20.28 6.88 -18.61
C GLY A 244 21.07 8.16 -18.44
N PRO A 245 22.13 8.35 -19.17
CA PRO A 245 23.00 9.50 -19.08
C PRO A 245 22.29 10.83 -19.35
#